data_3249804b2994fd2d049f1fd6c4bdac55
#
_entry.id   3249804b2994fd2d049f1fd6c4bdac55
#
_cell.length_a   1.000
_cell.length_b   1.000
_cell.length_c   1.000
_cell.angle_alpha   90.00
_cell.angle_beta   90.00
_cell.angle_gamma   90.00
#
_symmetry.space_group_name_H-M   'P 1'
#
loop_
_entity.id
_entity.type
_entity.pdbx_description
1 polymer ?
#
loop_
_entity_poly.entity_id
_entity_poly.type
_entity_poly.pdbx_seq_one_letter_code
_entity_poly.pdbx_strand_id
1 'polypeptide(L)'
;ATTKTRGGGNPDPTVTIAIGDAAFNALKFTLTLKDADKCSYICTKASEAVPAAATIIAEGQSVSASGVVEIAGLEPNTAYRLSAVALKGNINGKVSSIEHTTSAPGVHPAVVLTPGQSTTTTLTFNAALTDPETAAYVCLEKTEGLTLPTAEEILRDGKAIAQTGDILVENLKPSTTYVIAAAVTNTGIYSEVNSIVMA
;
A
#
# COMPACT_ATOMS: atom_id res chain seq x y z
N ALA A 1 -62.78 -15.90 -24.76
CA ALA A 1 -61.35 -15.75 -24.97
C ALA A 1 -60.65 -15.78 -23.60
N THR A 2 -60.05 -16.89 -23.23
CA THR A 2 -59.28 -17.06 -21.99
C THR A 2 -57.89 -16.47 -22.19
N THR A 3 -57.60 -15.34 -21.53
CA THR A 3 -56.26 -14.77 -21.42
C THR A 3 -55.40 -15.71 -20.60
N LYS A 4 -54.48 -16.40 -21.28
CA LYS A 4 -53.48 -17.26 -20.67
C LYS A 4 -52.52 -16.35 -19.89
N THR A 5 -52.64 -16.35 -18.56
CA THR A 5 -51.67 -15.71 -17.65
C THR A 5 -50.31 -16.34 -17.94
N ARG A 6 -49.37 -15.54 -18.37
CA ARG A 6 -47.97 -15.96 -18.64
C ARG A 6 -47.39 -16.44 -17.32
N GLY A 7 -47.11 -17.71 -17.21
CA GLY A 7 -46.56 -18.35 -16.04
C GLY A 7 -45.28 -17.66 -15.59
N GLY A 8 -45.03 -17.70 -14.30
CA GLY A 8 -43.93 -17.05 -13.60
C GLY A 8 -42.61 -17.21 -14.30
N GLY A 9 -42.15 -16.13 -14.92
CA GLY A 9 -40.79 -16.04 -15.44
C GLY A 9 -39.84 -16.16 -14.24
N ASN A 10 -38.80 -16.98 -14.43
CA ASN A 10 -37.69 -17.06 -13.49
C ASN A 10 -37.19 -15.60 -13.30
N PRO A 11 -36.97 -15.12 -12.07
CA PRO A 11 -36.51 -13.75 -11.86
C PRO A 11 -35.21 -13.49 -12.59
N ASP A 12 -35.04 -12.28 -13.14
CA ASP A 12 -33.80 -11.89 -13.81
C ASP A 12 -32.63 -12.04 -12.84
N PRO A 13 -31.48 -12.57 -13.31
CA PRO A 13 -30.30 -12.69 -12.47
C PRO A 13 -29.79 -11.33 -12.06
N THR A 14 -29.39 -11.16 -10.81
CA THR A 14 -28.89 -9.89 -10.27
C THR A 14 -27.57 -10.07 -9.55
N VAL A 15 -26.76 -9.02 -9.58
CA VAL A 15 -25.55 -8.89 -8.76
C VAL A 15 -25.59 -7.57 -8.00
N THR A 16 -25.30 -7.64 -6.70
CA THR A 16 -25.08 -6.47 -5.85
C THR A 16 -23.60 -6.39 -5.54
N ILE A 17 -23.05 -5.19 -5.62
CA ILE A 17 -21.63 -4.92 -5.34
C ILE A 17 -21.56 -4.08 -4.07
N ALA A 18 -20.75 -4.51 -3.09
CA ALA A 18 -20.42 -3.71 -1.92
C ALA A 18 -18.92 -3.40 -1.91
N ILE A 19 -18.57 -2.21 -1.41
CA ILE A 19 -17.19 -1.77 -1.23
C ILE A 19 -16.58 -2.52 -0.05
N GLY A 20 -15.33 -3.03 -0.24
CA GLY A 20 -14.48 -3.58 0.80
C GLY A 20 -13.29 -2.67 1.10
N ASP A 21 -12.18 -3.26 1.50
CA ASP A 21 -10.95 -2.53 1.84
C ASP A 21 -10.31 -1.89 0.60
N ALA A 22 -9.65 -0.74 0.81
CA ALA A 22 -8.83 -0.06 -0.17
C ALA A 22 -7.37 -0.05 0.27
N ALA A 23 -6.48 -0.63 -0.55
CA ALA A 23 -5.04 -0.45 -0.46
C ALA A 23 -4.57 0.58 -1.51
N PHE A 24 -3.30 0.98 -1.46
CA PHE A 24 -2.76 1.95 -2.40
C PHE A 24 -2.70 1.44 -3.86
N ASN A 25 -2.67 0.13 -4.06
CA ASN A 25 -2.57 -0.52 -5.36
C ASN A 25 -3.59 -1.64 -5.58
N ALA A 26 -4.57 -1.77 -4.69
CA ALA A 26 -5.62 -2.79 -4.79
C ALA A 26 -6.92 -2.33 -4.13
N LEU A 27 -8.05 -2.84 -4.65
CA LEU A 27 -9.38 -2.63 -4.11
C LEU A 27 -10.08 -3.97 -3.92
N LYS A 28 -10.83 -4.11 -2.83
CA LYS A 28 -11.69 -5.26 -2.59
C LYS A 28 -13.15 -4.88 -2.75
N PHE A 29 -13.92 -5.79 -3.33
CA PHE A 29 -15.37 -5.66 -3.48
C PHE A 29 -16.02 -6.99 -3.11
N THR A 30 -17.21 -6.91 -2.53
CA THR A 30 -18.04 -8.09 -2.28
C THR A 30 -19.13 -8.17 -3.33
N LEU A 31 -19.16 -9.27 -4.09
CA LEU A 31 -20.21 -9.56 -5.05
C LEU A 31 -21.23 -10.51 -4.43
N THR A 32 -22.50 -10.12 -4.45
CA THR A 32 -23.60 -10.97 -4.00
C THR A 32 -24.50 -11.27 -5.19
N LEU A 33 -24.54 -12.54 -5.57
CA LEU A 33 -25.32 -13.05 -6.69
C LEU A 33 -26.67 -13.54 -6.19
N LYS A 34 -27.73 -13.24 -6.94
CA LYS A 34 -29.08 -13.75 -6.71
C LYS A 34 -29.68 -14.22 -8.01
N ASP A 35 -30.23 -15.44 -8.00
CA ASP A 35 -30.84 -16.09 -9.17
C ASP A 35 -29.90 -16.19 -10.38
N ALA A 36 -28.57 -16.32 -10.14
CA ALA A 36 -27.53 -16.32 -11.15
C ALA A 36 -26.63 -17.55 -11.02
N ASP A 37 -26.12 -18.03 -12.16
CA ASP A 37 -25.16 -19.13 -12.22
C ASP A 37 -23.70 -18.62 -12.14
N LYS A 38 -23.49 -17.39 -12.62
CA LYS A 38 -22.19 -16.71 -12.60
C LYS A 38 -22.35 -15.21 -12.70
N CYS A 39 -21.27 -14.50 -12.46
CA CYS A 39 -21.14 -13.04 -12.68
C CYS A 39 -19.87 -12.76 -13.44
N SER A 40 -19.96 -11.91 -14.47
CA SER A 40 -18.78 -11.31 -15.10
C SER A 40 -18.61 -9.88 -14.60
N TYR A 41 -17.37 -9.45 -14.36
CA TYR A 41 -17.06 -8.11 -13.89
C TYR A 41 -15.80 -7.56 -14.54
N ILE A 42 -15.71 -6.24 -14.65
CA ILE A 42 -14.55 -5.50 -15.15
C ILE A 42 -14.33 -4.27 -14.28
N CYS A 43 -13.06 -3.94 -14.06
CA CYS A 43 -12.66 -2.73 -13.33
C CYS A 43 -12.02 -1.75 -14.31
N THR A 44 -12.53 -0.53 -14.36
CA THR A 44 -12.00 0.57 -15.21
C THR A 44 -11.75 1.80 -14.34
N LYS A 45 -11.02 2.80 -14.86
CA LYS A 45 -10.94 4.11 -14.17
C LYS A 45 -12.34 4.74 -14.15
N ALA A 46 -12.70 5.37 -13.02
CA ALA A 46 -14.03 5.98 -12.86
C ALA A 46 -14.32 7.11 -13.88
N SER A 47 -13.26 7.71 -14.45
CA SER A 47 -13.36 8.71 -15.53
C SER A 47 -13.82 8.13 -16.87
N GLU A 48 -13.76 6.81 -17.05
CA GLU A 48 -14.21 6.13 -18.26
C GLU A 48 -15.71 5.90 -18.24
N ALA A 49 -16.31 5.71 -19.40
CA ALA A 49 -17.73 5.37 -19.50
C ALA A 49 -18.00 3.98 -18.92
N VAL A 50 -19.21 3.78 -18.35
CA VAL A 50 -19.64 2.45 -17.87
C VAL A 50 -19.68 1.48 -19.05
N PRO A 51 -18.94 0.35 -18.99
CA PRO A 51 -18.93 -0.63 -20.07
C PRO A 51 -20.31 -1.24 -20.31
N ALA A 52 -20.62 -1.52 -21.56
CA ALA A 52 -21.85 -2.24 -21.90
C ALA A 52 -21.82 -3.68 -21.35
N ALA A 53 -22.97 -4.26 -21.08
CA ALA A 53 -23.07 -5.64 -20.60
C ALA A 53 -22.32 -6.65 -21.49
N ALA A 54 -22.37 -6.47 -22.81
CA ALA A 54 -21.67 -7.35 -23.76
C ALA A 54 -20.15 -7.28 -23.59
N THR A 55 -19.58 -6.09 -23.38
CA THR A 55 -18.14 -5.89 -23.10
C THR A 55 -17.73 -6.54 -21.79
N ILE A 56 -18.52 -6.33 -20.70
CA ILE A 56 -18.23 -6.94 -19.39
C ILE A 56 -18.23 -8.47 -19.48
N ILE A 57 -19.12 -9.05 -20.28
CA ILE A 57 -19.22 -10.50 -20.45
C ILE A 57 -18.07 -11.07 -21.31
N ALA A 58 -17.65 -10.33 -22.33
CA ALA A 58 -16.62 -10.79 -23.28
C ALA A 58 -15.20 -10.62 -22.74
N GLU A 59 -14.93 -9.51 -22.04
CA GLU A 59 -13.57 -9.10 -21.65
C GLU A 59 -13.33 -9.16 -20.12
N GLY A 60 -14.41 -9.26 -19.31
CA GLY A 60 -14.34 -9.26 -17.87
C GLY A 60 -13.89 -10.60 -17.27
N GLN A 61 -13.52 -10.57 -16.02
CA GLN A 61 -13.31 -11.76 -15.19
C GLN A 61 -14.65 -12.36 -14.77
N SER A 62 -14.66 -13.63 -14.37
CA SER A 62 -15.90 -14.32 -13.96
C SER A 62 -15.77 -15.01 -12.61
N VAL A 63 -16.85 -14.99 -11.84
CA VAL A 63 -17.03 -15.79 -10.62
C VAL A 63 -18.34 -16.57 -10.68
N SER A 64 -18.36 -17.77 -10.11
CA SER A 64 -19.54 -18.66 -10.09
C SER A 64 -20.29 -18.66 -8.76
N ALA A 65 -19.83 -17.88 -7.78
CA ALA A 65 -20.44 -17.76 -6.46
C ALA A 65 -20.29 -16.34 -5.91
N SER A 66 -21.16 -15.99 -4.96
CA SER A 66 -20.97 -14.77 -4.16
C SER A 66 -19.67 -14.84 -3.37
N GLY A 67 -18.98 -13.72 -3.25
CA GLY A 67 -17.70 -13.67 -2.53
C GLY A 67 -16.96 -12.35 -2.71
N VAL A 68 -15.79 -12.28 -2.12
CA VAL A 68 -14.89 -11.13 -2.23
C VAL A 68 -14.03 -11.32 -3.49
N VAL A 69 -13.92 -10.25 -4.27
CA VAL A 69 -12.97 -10.12 -5.38
C VAL A 69 -11.97 -9.03 -5.06
N GLU A 70 -10.71 -9.26 -5.38
CA GLU A 70 -9.63 -8.29 -5.22
C GLU A 70 -9.09 -7.90 -6.60
N ILE A 71 -9.01 -6.61 -6.83
CA ILE A 71 -8.43 -6.01 -8.04
C ILE A 71 -7.10 -5.39 -7.64
N ALA A 72 -6.00 -5.96 -8.12
CA ALA A 72 -4.64 -5.53 -7.82
C ALA A 72 -3.98 -4.83 -9.04
N GLY A 73 -2.83 -4.20 -8.80
CA GLY A 73 -2.06 -3.51 -9.85
C GLY A 73 -2.65 -2.16 -10.24
N LEU A 74 -3.44 -1.55 -9.35
CA LEU A 74 -4.07 -0.25 -9.54
C LEU A 74 -3.11 0.90 -9.22
N GLU A 75 -3.34 2.07 -9.81
CA GLU A 75 -2.62 3.30 -9.49
C GLU A 75 -3.10 3.85 -8.12
N PRO A 76 -2.20 4.38 -7.29
CA PRO A 76 -2.58 4.98 -6.02
C PRO A 76 -3.45 6.23 -6.18
N ASN A 77 -4.23 6.54 -5.12
CA ASN A 77 -5.07 7.74 -5.04
C ASN A 77 -5.94 7.95 -6.28
N THR A 78 -6.43 6.86 -6.87
CA THR A 78 -7.17 6.86 -8.15
C THR A 78 -8.52 6.21 -7.97
N ALA A 79 -9.56 6.87 -8.49
CA ALA A 79 -10.92 6.34 -8.47
C ALA A 79 -11.12 5.31 -9.60
N TYR A 80 -11.62 4.15 -9.22
CA TYR A 80 -11.97 3.05 -10.12
C TYR A 80 -13.45 2.70 -10.00
N ARG A 81 -14.00 2.13 -11.06
CA ARG A 81 -15.37 1.63 -11.12
C ARG A 81 -15.36 0.14 -11.38
N LEU A 82 -15.94 -0.65 -10.48
CA LEU A 82 -16.28 -2.04 -10.75
C LEU A 82 -17.66 -2.12 -11.38
N SER A 83 -17.75 -2.70 -12.57
CA SER A 83 -19.00 -2.95 -13.28
C SER A 83 -19.20 -4.45 -13.45
N ALA A 84 -20.37 -4.96 -13.13
CA ALA A 84 -20.67 -6.38 -13.11
C ALA A 84 -22.03 -6.72 -13.71
N VAL A 85 -22.14 -7.91 -14.30
CA VAL A 85 -23.36 -8.48 -14.87
C VAL A 85 -23.54 -9.90 -14.37
N ALA A 86 -24.69 -10.20 -13.78
CA ALA A 86 -25.08 -11.54 -13.40
C ALA A 86 -25.67 -12.28 -14.60
N LEU A 87 -25.39 -13.59 -14.72
CA LEU A 87 -25.84 -14.43 -15.83
C LEU A 87 -26.49 -15.71 -15.30
N LYS A 88 -27.57 -16.13 -15.99
CA LYS A 88 -28.23 -17.42 -15.75
C LYS A 88 -28.61 -18.07 -17.09
N GLY A 89 -27.88 -19.13 -17.45
CA GLY A 89 -27.98 -19.70 -18.79
C GLY A 89 -27.72 -18.62 -19.85
N ASN A 90 -28.71 -18.32 -20.69
CA ASN A 90 -28.64 -17.28 -21.75
C ASN A 90 -29.26 -15.94 -21.33
N ILE A 91 -29.63 -15.77 -20.05
CA ILE A 91 -30.24 -14.54 -19.55
C ILE A 91 -29.17 -13.69 -18.90
N ASN A 92 -29.03 -12.45 -19.34
CA ASN A 92 -28.14 -11.47 -18.75
C ASN A 92 -28.95 -10.51 -17.85
N GLY A 93 -28.48 -10.30 -16.65
CA GLY A 93 -28.99 -9.26 -15.75
C GLY A 93 -28.61 -7.84 -16.20
N LYS A 94 -29.04 -6.86 -15.44
CA LYS A 94 -28.62 -5.47 -15.64
C LYS A 94 -27.19 -5.27 -15.16
N VAL A 95 -26.49 -4.30 -15.77
CA VAL A 95 -25.19 -3.85 -15.28
C VAL A 95 -25.37 -3.20 -13.91
N SER A 96 -24.60 -3.67 -12.93
CA SER A 96 -24.44 -3.04 -11.63
C SER A 96 -23.04 -2.44 -11.55
N SER A 97 -22.91 -1.22 -11.04
CA SER A 97 -21.61 -0.54 -10.95
C SER A 97 -21.47 0.20 -9.62
N ILE A 98 -20.25 0.25 -9.10
CA ILE A 98 -19.90 1.04 -7.92
C ILE A 98 -18.49 1.62 -8.10
N GLU A 99 -18.25 2.79 -7.53
CA GLU A 99 -16.94 3.43 -7.54
C GLU A 99 -16.25 3.27 -6.19
N HIS A 100 -14.94 3.09 -6.24
CA HIS A 100 -14.08 3.04 -5.07
C HIS A 100 -12.72 3.63 -5.41
N THR A 101 -12.08 4.30 -4.44
CA THR A 101 -10.79 4.96 -4.64
C THR A 101 -9.71 4.19 -3.90
N THR A 102 -8.58 3.92 -4.59
CA THR A 102 -7.38 3.40 -3.94
C THR A 102 -6.84 4.41 -2.93
N SER A 103 -6.24 3.94 -1.84
CA SER A 103 -5.62 4.83 -0.87
C SER A 103 -4.36 5.49 -1.45
N ALA A 104 -3.90 6.58 -0.83
CA ALA A 104 -2.59 7.13 -1.11
C ALA A 104 -1.51 6.07 -0.82
N PRO A 105 -0.32 6.14 -1.47
CA PRO A 105 0.81 5.32 -1.10
C PRO A 105 1.09 5.50 0.40
N GLY A 106 1.32 4.39 1.09
CA GLY A 106 1.75 4.45 2.48
C GLY A 106 3.08 5.20 2.56
N VAL A 107 3.25 5.98 3.63
CA VAL A 107 4.55 6.57 3.95
C VAL A 107 5.45 5.43 4.44
N HIS A 108 6.63 5.31 3.85
CA HIS A 108 7.63 4.30 4.21
C HIS A 108 8.94 5.00 4.60
N PRO A 109 9.01 5.63 5.80
CA PRO A 109 10.22 6.30 6.24
C PRO A 109 11.37 5.28 6.33
N ALA A 110 12.52 5.62 5.75
CA ALA A 110 13.70 4.79 5.80
C ALA A 110 14.98 5.63 5.83
N VAL A 111 16.03 5.08 6.42
CA VAL A 111 17.37 5.63 6.37
C VAL A 111 18.36 4.55 5.97
N VAL A 112 19.29 4.89 5.09
CA VAL A 112 20.43 4.04 4.73
C VAL A 112 21.70 4.80 5.06
N LEU A 113 22.52 4.22 5.92
CA LEU A 113 23.83 4.76 6.30
C LEU A 113 24.94 4.11 5.45
N THR A 114 25.83 4.94 4.96
CA THR A 114 27.04 4.47 4.25
C THR A 114 28.26 5.07 4.94
N PRO A 115 29.26 4.24 5.33
CA PRO A 115 30.51 4.72 5.93
C PRO A 115 31.26 5.64 4.98
N GLY A 116 31.79 6.74 5.51
CA GLY A 116 32.70 7.66 4.81
C GLY A 116 34.11 7.58 5.37
N GLN A 117 34.77 8.74 5.51
CA GLN A 117 36.14 8.85 5.97
C GLN A 117 36.23 8.88 7.50
N SER A 118 37.36 8.33 8.02
CA SER A 118 37.69 8.39 9.44
C SER A 118 39.04 9.12 9.63
N THR A 119 39.16 9.87 10.71
CA THR A 119 40.42 10.41 11.24
C THR A 119 40.57 9.97 12.69
N THR A 120 41.60 10.42 13.35
CA THR A 120 41.82 10.09 14.76
C THR A 120 40.74 10.60 15.71
N THR A 121 39.97 11.62 15.33
CA THR A 121 38.97 12.28 16.19
C THR A 121 37.65 12.62 15.47
N THR A 122 37.53 12.22 14.21
CA THR A 122 36.29 12.48 13.42
C THR A 122 35.89 11.27 12.60
N LEU A 123 34.60 11.14 12.34
CA LEU A 123 34.02 10.18 11.39
C LEU A 123 33.06 10.94 10.46
N THR A 124 33.06 10.55 9.18
CA THR A 124 32.07 11.02 8.22
C THR A 124 31.23 9.84 7.73
N PHE A 125 29.96 10.01 7.65
CA PHE A 125 29.05 9.02 7.05
C PHE A 125 28.00 9.71 6.19
N ASN A 126 27.47 9.01 5.19
CA ASN A 126 26.34 9.48 4.40
C ASN A 126 25.05 8.88 4.96
N ALA A 127 23.99 9.71 5.07
CA ALA A 127 22.65 9.30 5.40
C ALA A 127 21.72 9.59 4.21
N ALA A 128 21.22 8.54 3.55
CA ALA A 128 20.18 8.65 2.53
C ALA A 128 18.81 8.44 3.18
N LEU A 129 17.94 9.46 3.13
CA LEU A 129 16.62 9.47 3.75
C LEU A 129 15.54 9.24 2.69
N THR A 130 14.54 8.44 3.04
CA THR A 130 13.32 8.24 2.25
C THR A 130 12.12 8.66 3.09
N ASP A 131 11.21 9.41 2.51
CA ASP A 131 9.98 9.94 3.15
C ASP A 131 10.20 10.52 4.56
N PRO A 132 11.19 11.40 4.79
CA PRO A 132 11.48 11.91 6.12
C PRO A 132 10.55 13.06 6.49
N GLU A 133 9.91 13.00 7.69
CA GLU A 133 9.38 14.15 8.40
C GLU A 133 10.42 14.62 9.43
N THR A 134 10.94 13.70 10.24
CA THR A 134 12.10 13.90 11.10
C THR A 134 13.04 12.72 11.00
N ALA A 135 14.35 13.01 11.15
CA ALA A 135 15.41 12.02 11.15
C ALA A 135 16.47 12.40 12.18
N ALA A 136 17.04 11.40 12.84
CA ALA A 136 18.11 11.60 13.81
C ALA A 136 19.09 10.40 13.80
N TYR A 137 20.27 10.65 14.37
CA TYR A 137 21.28 9.62 14.60
C TYR A 137 21.89 9.73 16.01
N VAL A 138 22.43 8.63 16.48
CA VAL A 138 23.30 8.55 17.65
C VAL A 138 24.65 7.97 17.25
N CYS A 139 25.70 8.42 17.95
CA CYS A 139 27.05 7.88 17.81
C CYS A 139 27.47 7.30 19.17
N LEU A 140 27.65 5.99 19.24
CA LEU A 140 27.91 5.26 20.46
C LEU A 140 29.27 4.55 20.40
N GLU A 141 30.04 4.54 21.48
CA GLU A 141 31.23 3.70 21.57
C GLU A 141 30.82 2.22 21.50
N LYS A 142 31.45 1.46 20.61
CA LYS A 142 31.18 0.02 20.48
C LYS A 142 31.80 -0.73 21.66
N THR A 143 30.96 -1.24 22.54
CA THR A 143 31.33 -2.11 23.65
C THR A 143 30.75 -3.51 23.44
N GLU A 144 31.28 -4.50 24.16
CA GLU A 144 30.69 -5.82 24.18
C GLU A 144 29.29 -5.78 24.82
N GLY A 145 28.30 -6.39 24.16
CA GLY A 145 26.91 -6.37 24.63
C GLY A 145 26.15 -5.06 24.38
N LEU A 146 26.70 -4.12 23.57
CA LEU A 146 25.97 -2.88 23.23
C LEU A 146 24.62 -3.19 22.61
N THR A 147 23.56 -2.72 23.26
CA THR A 147 22.20 -2.72 22.70
C THR A 147 21.93 -1.37 22.06
N LEU A 148 21.48 -1.38 20.79
CA LEU A 148 21.13 -0.14 20.11
C LEU A 148 19.82 0.42 20.68
N PRO A 149 19.68 1.75 20.75
CA PRO A 149 18.42 2.39 21.06
C PRO A 149 17.36 2.08 20.00
N THR A 150 16.09 2.14 20.41
CA THR A 150 14.94 2.04 19.50
C THR A 150 14.87 3.26 18.57
N ALA A 151 14.11 3.17 17.49
CA ALA A 151 13.90 4.30 16.58
C ALA A 151 13.34 5.53 17.31
N GLU A 152 12.39 5.33 18.23
CA GLU A 152 11.80 6.40 19.03
C GLU A 152 12.84 7.08 19.93
N GLU A 153 13.70 6.32 20.60
CA GLU A 153 14.77 6.86 21.45
C GLU A 153 15.79 7.64 20.62
N ILE A 154 16.19 7.13 19.44
CA ILE A 154 17.10 7.84 18.53
C ILE A 154 16.51 9.18 18.09
N LEU A 155 15.22 9.22 17.73
CA LEU A 155 14.55 10.43 17.29
C LEU A 155 14.35 11.45 18.41
N ARG A 156 14.17 10.98 19.65
CA ARG A 156 14.02 11.83 20.82
C ARG A 156 15.33 12.41 21.32
N ASP A 157 16.38 11.60 21.42
CA ASP A 157 17.63 11.92 22.13
C ASP A 157 18.83 12.13 21.20
N GLY A 158 18.72 11.74 19.93
CA GLY A 158 19.77 11.80 18.93
C GLY A 158 20.00 13.19 18.34
N LYS A 159 21.03 13.31 17.53
CA LYS A 159 21.30 14.51 16.73
C LYS A 159 20.45 14.49 15.47
N ALA A 160 19.77 15.60 15.18
CA ALA A 160 18.92 15.71 13.99
C ALA A 160 19.73 15.61 12.69
N ILE A 161 19.14 14.93 11.71
CA ILE A 161 19.57 14.89 10.31
C ILE A 161 18.62 15.77 9.52
N ALA A 162 19.10 16.93 9.07
CA ALA A 162 18.25 17.90 8.38
C ALA A 162 17.88 17.50 6.96
N GLN A 163 18.75 16.76 6.28
CA GLN A 163 18.57 16.31 4.88
C GLN A 163 19.50 15.15 4.56
N THR A 164 19.21 14.45 3.47
CA THR A 164 20.12 13.46 2.87
C THR A 164 21.48 14.11 2.58
N GLY A 165 22.57 13.43 2.94
CA GLY A 165 23.93 13.91 2.69
C GLY A 165 24.94 13.40 3.69
N ASP A 166 26.15 13.96 3.58
CA ASP A 166 27.28 13.63 4.44
C ASP A 166 27.19 14.34 5.79
N ILE A 167 27.48 13.60 6.85
CA ILE A 167 27.43 14.06 8.23
C ILE A 167 28.81 13.85 8.85
N LEU A 168 29.37 14.92 9.44
CA LEU A 168 30.60 14.89 10.19
C LEU A 168 30.30 14.74 11.68
N VAL A 169 30.93 13.77 12.31
CA VAL A 169 30.96 13.59 13.76
C VAL A 169 32.34 13.90 14.28
N GLU A 170 32.43 14.85 15.21
CA GLU A 170 33.67 15.36 15.76
C GLU A 170 33.84 15.02 17.25
N ASN A 171 35.03 15.32 17.79
CA ASN A 171 35.38 15.14 19.19
C ASN A 171 35.33 13.69 19.67
N LEU A 172 35.68 12.77 18.79
CA LEU A 172 35.74 11.35 19.09
C LEU A 172 37.08 10.99 19.78
N LYS A 173 37.07 9.90 20.53
CA LYS A 173 38.29 9.35 21.17
C LYS A 173 39.12 8.63 20.12
N PRO A 174 40.46 8.86 20.08
CA PRO A 174 41.35 8.10 19.23
C PRO A 174 41.30 6.59 19.51
N SER A 175 41.55 5.79 18.48
CA SER A 175 41.61 4.32 18.57
C SER A 175 40.37 3.68 19.16
N THR A 176 39.19 4.29 18.95
CA THR A 176 37.92 3.82 19.46
C THR A 176 36.98 3.47 18.30
N THR A 177 36.34 2.33 18.38
CA THR A 177 35.31 1.93 17.40
C THR A 177 33.96 2.47 17.83
N TYR A 178 33.21 3.01 16.88
CA TYR A 178 31.89 3.60 17.10
C TYR A 178 30.82 2.86 16.29
N VAL A 179 29.60 2.91 16.82
CA VAL A 179 28.39 2.52 16.09
C VAL A 179 27.59 3.78 15.85
N ILE A 180 27.30 4.10 14.59
CA ILE A 180 26.32 5.10 14.20
C ILE A 180 25.02 4.38 13.97
N ALA A 181 23.96 4.78 14.66
CA ALA A 181 22.61 4.27 14.43
C ALA A 181 21.66 5.43 14.14
N ALA A 182 20.80 5.27 13.14
CA ALA A 182 19.87 6.31 12.71
C ALA A 182 18.46 5.77 12.52
N ALA A 183 17.49 6.67 12.68
CA ALA A 183 16.09 6.41 12.45
C ALA A 183 15.38 7.62 11.82
N VAL A 184 14.28 7.36 11.17
CA VAL A 184 13.40 8.33 10.51
C VAL A 184 11.98 8.10 10.95
N THR A 185 11.17 9.16 11.05
CA THR A 185 9.71 9.04 11.20
C THR A 185 9.00 9.93 10.19
N ASN A 186 7.78 9.54 9.85
CA ASN A 186 6.83 10.36 9.12
C ASN A 186 5.41 9.98 9.53
N THR A 187 4.58 10.98 9.88
CA THR A 187 3.18 10.81 10.33
C THR A 187 3.00 9.76 11.43
N GLY A 188 3.97 9.66 12.35
CA GLY A 188 3.95 8.70 13.46
C GLY A 188 4.39 7.26 13.08
N ILE A 189 4.80 7.02 11.83
CA ILE A 189 5.39 5.76 11.40
C ILE A 189 6.90 5.87 11.54
N TYR A 190 7.51 4.89 12.22
CA TYR A 190 8.96 4.82 12.45
C TYR A 190 9.62 3.87 11.45
N SER A 191 10.83 4.23 10.98
CA SER A 191 11.68 3.31 10.24
C SER A 191 12.25 2.22 11.14
N GLU A 192 12.77 1.16 10.55
CA GLU A 192 13.74 0.33 11.22
C GLU A 192 15.01 1.14 11.53
N VAL A 193 15.72 0.76 12.60
CA VAL A 193 17.03 1.35 12.94
C VAL A 193 18.06 0.81 11.97
N ASN A 194 18.68 1.69 11.19
CA ASN A 194 19.84 1.36 10.38
C ASN A 194 21.12 1.72 11.12
N SER A 195 22.15 0.87 11.08
CA SER A 195 23.38 1.11 11.79
C SER A 195 24.63 0.68 11.00
N ILE A 196 25.73 1.40 11.24
CA ILE A 196 27.06 1.11 10.69
C ILE A 196 28.10 1.14 11.80
N VAL A 197 29.19 0.39 11.61
CA VAL A 197 30.33 0.38 12.52
C VAL A 197 31.52 1.07 11.83
N MET A 198 32.17 1.98 12.56
CA MET A 198 33.31 2.75 12.04
C MET A 198 34.41 2.84 13.10
N ALA A 199 35.68 2.91 12.69
CA ALA A 199 36.85 2.99 13.56
C ALA A 199 37.85 4.05 13.06
#